data_e81bcceeb11a4e045183a6f320d8c532
#
_entry.id   e81bcceeb11a4e045183a6f320d8c532
#
_cell.length_a   1.000
_cell.length_b   1.000
_cell.length_c   1.000
_cell.angle_alpha   90.00
_cell.angle_beta   90.00
_cell.angle_gamma   90.00
#
_symmetry.space_group_name_H-M   'P 1'
#
loop_
_entity.id
_entity.type
_entity.pdbx_description
1 polymer ?
#
loop_
_entity_poly.entity_id
_entity_poly.type
_entity_poly.pdbx_seq_one_letter_code
_entity_poly.pdbx_strand_id
1 'polypeptide(L)'
;MPFYHKLGSIPHKRHTQFRKPDGSLYYEQLFGTIGFDGMSTNSYHEQRPTQVKEIRKQYSVKPKIAKANNIQSYRFKGFQVKPEQDYLQSRKTILTNSDCNIILAAPQKSTKDYFYKNTDADEMIFIHKGTGKLRTMYGNIDFKYGDYLI
;
A
#
# COMPACT_ATOMS: atom_id res chain seq x y z
N MET A 1 0.53 9.33 28.90
CA MET A 1 1.50 8.28 29.30
C MET A 1 1.69 7.35 28.12
N PRO A 2 2.90 7.09 27.66
CA PRO A 2 3.13 6.15 26.57
C PRO A 2 2.70 4.75 27.00
N PHE A 3 2.03 4.04 26.12
CA PHE A 3 1.73 2.64 26.35
C PHE A 3 2.31 1.80 25.21
N TYR A 4 2.63 0.56 25.52
CA TYR A 4 3.28 -0.34 24.58
C TYR A 4 2.34 -1.47 24.22
N HIS A 5 2.11 -1.66 22.93
CA HIS A 5 1.46 -2.89 22.44
C HIS A 5 2.38 -4.08 22.65
N LYS A 6 1.81 -5.21 23.05
CA LYS A 6 2.54 -6.49 23.19
C LYS A 6 2.68 -7.23 21.84
N LEU A 7 2.69 -6.50 20.74
CA LEU A 7 2.88 -7.04 19.40
C LEU A 7 4.35 -6.89 18.99
N GLY A 8 4.94 -7.95 18.51
CA GLY A 8 6.35 -7.97 18.14
C GLY A 8 7.31 -8.14 19.34
N SER A 9 8.58 -7.88 19.11
CA SER A 9 9.64 -7.97 20.12
C SER A 9 9.78 -6.66 20.86
N ILE A 10 9.38 -6.66 22.15
CA ILE A 10 9.53 -5.48 23.00
C ILE A 10 10.78 -5.69 23.87
N PRO A 11 11.80 -4.80 23.80
CA PRO A 11 13.01 -4.93 24.59
C PRO A 11 12.74 -4.62 26.07
N HIS A 12 13.47 -5.28 26.95
CA HIS A 12 13.40 -5.02 28.39
C HIS A 12 13.85 -3.60 28.77
N LYS A 13 14.79 -3.06 28.01
CA LYS A 13 15.30 -1.69 28.22
C LYS A 13 14.74 -0.76 27.16
N ARG A 14 14.30 0.42 27.57
CA ARG A 14 13.74 1.45 26.66
C ARG A 14 14.77 2.05 25.69
N HIS A 15 16.06 1.87 25.95
CA HIS A 15 17.16 2.34 25.10
C HIS A 15 17.93 1.14 24.53
N THR A 16 17.28 0.33 23.74
CA THR A 16 17.91 -0.82 23.09
C THR A 16 18.31 -0.43 21.67
N GLN A 17 19.53 -0.72 21.32
CA GLN A 17 20.00 -0.64 19.93
C GLN A 17 19.81 -2.00 19.26
N PHE A 18 19.14 -2.00 18.13
CA PHE A 18 19.06 -3.19 17.28
C PHE A 18 20.19 -3.17 16.27
N ARG A 19 20.95 -4.26 16.25
CA ARG A 19 22.11 -4.40 15.37
C ARG A 19 21.89 -5.50 14.36
N LYS A 20 22.42 -5.28 13.16
CA LYS A 20 22.51 -6.28 12.12
C LYS A 20 23.53 -7.36 12.47
N PRO A 21 23.54 -8.50 11.76
CA PRO A 21 24.53 -9.56 11.97
C PRO A 21 25.97 -9.08 11.81
N ASP A 22 26.23 -8.07 11.00
CA ASP A 22 27.56 -7.45 10.79
C ASP A 22 27.95 -6.45 11.89
N GLY A 23 27.11 -6.29 12.93
CA GLY A 23 27.34 -5.35 14.05
C GLY A 23 26.92 -3.91 13.78
N SER A 24 26.58 -3.54 12.55
CA SER A 24 26.07 -2.20 12.21
C SER A 24 24.64 -2.00 12.75
N LEU A 25 24.19 -0.74 12.86
CA LEU A 25 22.84 -0.41 13.28
C LEU A 25 21.86 -0.53 12.12
N TYR A 26 20.64 -0.97 12.44
CA TYR A 26 19.51 -0.78 11.52
C TYR A 26 19.19 0.71 11.38
N TYR A 27 18.60 1.07 10.25
CA TYR A 27 18.07 2.40 10.02
C TYR A 27 16.68 2.52 10.63
N GLU A 28 16.47 3.54 11.43
CA GLU A 28 15.21 3.77 12.13
C GLU A 28 14.30 4.68 11.32
N GLN A 29 13.00 4.39 11.38
CA GLN A 29 11.95 5.25 10.86
C GLN A 29 10.81 5.33 11.86
N LEU A 30 10.48 6.53 12.31
CA LEU A 30 9.35 6.79 13.18
C LEU A 30 8.09 7.01 12.35
N PHE A 31 7.03 6.32 12.72
CA PHE A 31 5.68 6.54 12.22
C PHE A 31 4.78 7.00 13.36
N GLY A 32 4.10 8.11 13.17
CA GLY A 32 3.07 8.59 14.09
C GLY A 32 1.69 8.49 13.46
N THR A 33 0.65 8.35 14.26
CA THR A 33 -0.74 8.33 13.78
C THR A 33 -1.25 9.73 13.44
N ILE A 34 -0.70 10.76 14.08
CA ILE A 34 -1.06 12.16 13.87
C ILE A 34 0.24 12.99 13.85
N GLY A 35 1.02 12.85 12.77
CA GLY A 35 2.33 13.51 12.69
C GLY A 35 3.25 13.10 13.84
N PHE A 36 3.65 14.06 14.70
CA PHE A 36 4.46 13.80 15.88
C PHE A 36 3.63 13.53 17.16
N ASP A 37 2.33 13.46 17.04
CA ASP A 37 1.41 13.20 18.14
C ASP A 37 0.71 11.85 17.97
N GLY A 38 0.01 11.40 19.02
CA GLY A 38 -0.68 10.13 19.06
C GLY A 38 0.24 8.92 19.27
N MET A 39 -0.20 7.76 18.81
CA MET A 39 0.60 6.54 18.87
C MET A 39 1.70 6.59 17.82
N SER A 40 2.87 6.10 18.18
CA SER A 40 4.00 6.02 17.27
C SER A 40 4.64 4.63 17.28
N THR A 41 5.26 4.28 16.16
CA THR A 41 5.97 3.02 15.95
C THR A 41 7.33 3.31 15.33
N ASN A 42 8.38 2.70 15.89
CA ASN A 42 9.69 2.66 15.26
C ASN A 42 9.80 1.39 14.40
N SER A 43 10.09 1.57 13.12
CA SER A 43 10.44 0.50 12.22
C SER A 43 11.94 0.48 11.96
N TYR A 44 12.52 -0.70 11.88
CA TYR A 44 13.95 -0.93 11.68
C TYR A 44 14.17 -1.53 10.30
N HIS A 45 14.96 -0.88 9.47
CA HIS A 45 15.20 -1.25 8.09
C HIS A 45 16.67 -1.64 7.85
N GLU A 46 16.88 -2.62 7.00
CA GLU A 46 18.23 -2.98 6.53
C GLU A 46 18.84 -1.91 5.64
N GLN A 47 17.99 -1.20 4.92
CA GLN A 47 18.36 -0.11 4.02
C GLN A 47 17.62 1.17 4.43
N ARG A 48 18.14 2.33 4.05
CA ARG A 48 17.48 3.62 4.33
C ARG A 48 16.14 3.69 3.60
N PRO A 49 15.01 3.78 4.31
CA PRO A 49 13.69 3.64 3.69
C PRO A 49 13.28 4.82 2.81
N THR A 50 13.87 6.00 3.05
CA THR A 50 13.51 7.24 2.35
C THR A 50 14.55 7.67 1.30
N GLN A 51 15.63 6.91 1.14
CA GLN A 51 16.67 7.25 0.20
C GLN A 51 16.33 6.76 -1.22
N VAL A 52 16.13 7.70 -2.15
CA VAL A 52 16.06 7.41 -3.57
C VAL A 52 17.48 7.18 -4.10
N LYS A 53 17.77 5.99 -4.58
CA LYS A 53 19.06 5.63 -5.18
C LYS A 53 19.06 5.87 -6.70
N GLU A 54 17.95 5.58 -7.35
CA GLU A 54 17.83 5.62 -8.79
C GLU A 54 16.37 5.82 -9.21
N ILE A 55 16.13 6.60 -10.25
CA ILE A 55 14.84 6.72 -10.93
C ILE A 55 14.97 6.03 -12.29
N ARG A 56 14.38 4.84 -12.41
CA ARG A 56 14.52 4.01 -13.61
C ARG A 56 13.53 4.36 -14.71
N LYS A 57 12.26 4.59 -14.35
CA LYS A 57 11.18 4.81 -15.30
C LYS A 57 10.14 5.76 -14.73
N GLN A 58 9.67 6.65 -15.59
CA GLN A 58 8.53 7.52 -15.28
C GLN A 58 7.43 7.27 -16.31
N TYR A 59 6.19 7.24 -15.86
CA TYR A 59 5.01 7.17 -16.72
C TYR A 59 3.83 7.89 -16.07
N SER A 60 2.94 8.40 -16.89
CA SER A 60 1.74 9.07 -16.41
C SER A 60 0.71 8.04 -15.94
N VAL A 61 0.18 8.26 -14.73
CA VAL A 61 -0.94 7.50 -14.17
C VAL A 61 -2.26 8.28 -14.25
N LYS A 62 -2.28 9.43 -14.91
CA LYS A 62 -3.49 10.24 -15.06
C LYS A 62 -4.57 9.46 -15.80
N PRO A 63 -5.81 9.42 -15.27
CA PRO A 63 -6.93 8.79 -15.95
C PRO A 63 -7.20 9.43 -17.32
N LYS A 64 -7.57 8.60 -18.28
CA LYS A 64 -8.09 9.09 -19.56
C LYS A 64 -9.59 9.33 -19.41
N ILE A 65 -10.01 10.59 -19.50
CA ILE A 65 -11.41 10.97 -19.37
C ILE A 65 -12.12 10.79 -20.71
N ALA A 66 -13.20 10.01 -20.71
CA ALA A 66 -14.06 9.89 -21.87
C ALA A 66 -14.83 11.22 -22.10
N LYS A 67 -14.86 11.70 -23.33
CA LYS A 67 -15.70 12.82 -23.70
C LYS A 67 -17.15 12.32 -23.83
N ALA A 68 -18.00 12.69 -22.89
CA ALA A 68 -19.43 12.44 -22.95
C ALA A 68 -20.15 13.78 -23.19
N ASN A 69 -20.98 13.85 -24.21
CA ASN A 69 -21.70 15.07 -24.54
C ASN A 69 -23.03 15.21 -23.77
N ASN A 70 -23.53 14.13 -23.20
CA ASN A 70 -24.80 14.07 -22.50
C ASN A 70 -24.67 13.45 -21.12
N ILE A 71 -25.41 14.00 -20.16
CA ILE A 71 -25.61 13.39 -18.86
C ILE A 71 -26.60 12.25 -19.02
N GLN A 72 -26.18 11.03 -18.77
CA GLN A 72 -27.02 9.84 -18.85
C GLN A 72 -26.56 8.79 -17.84
N SER A 73 -27.43 7.84 -17.54
CA SER A 73 -27.10 6.69 -16.71
C SER A 73 -26.20 5.70 -17.46
N TYR A 74 -25.15 5.25 -16.81
CA TYR A 74 -24.23 4.25 -17.33
C TYR A 74 -24.27 2.99 -16.50
N ARG A 75 -24.15 1.85 -17.13
CA ARG A 75 -23.97 0.53 -16.49
C ARG A 75 -22.69 -0.10 -16.99
N PHE A 76 -21.75 -0.35 -16.07
CA PHE A 76 -20.50 -1.01 -16.39
C PHE A 76 -20.54 -2.49 -15.99
N LYS A 77 -20.04 -3.37 -16.87
CA LYS A 77 -19.90 -4.81 -16.59
C LYS A 77 -18.56 -5.07 -15.89
N GLY A 78 -18.38 -4.55 -14.67
CA GLY A 78 -17.11 -4.58 -13.93
C GLY A 78 -16.54 -5.98 -13.72
N PHE A 79 -17.41 -6.99 -13.52
CA PHE A 79 -16.98 -8.38 -13.34
C PHE A 79 -16.43 -9.07 -14.59
N GLN A 80 -16.46 -8.40 -15.75
CA GLN A 80 -15.87 -8.90 -16.98
C GLN A 80 -14.45 -8.38 -17.20
N VAL A 81 -13.86 -7.69 -16.23
CA VAL A 81 -12.44 -7.32 -16.28
C VAL A 81 -11.59 -8.58 -16.40
N LYS A 82 -10.79 -8.65 -17.44
CA LYS A 82 -9.90 -9.80 -17.68
C LYS A 82 -8.72 -9.73 -16.72
N PRO A 83 -8.33 -10.86 -16.09
CA PRO A 83 -7.12 -10.92 -15.30
C PRO A 83 -5.88 -10.60 -16.15
N GLU A 84 -5.05 -9.69 -15.63
CA GLU A 84 -3.81 -9.26 -16.29
C GLU A 84 -2.72 -9.12 -15.22
N GLN A 85 -1.47 -9.41 -15.62
CA GLN A 85 -0.28 -9.09 -14.85
C GLN A 85 -0.43 -9.07 -13.30
N ASP A 86 0.22 -8.13 -12.62
CA ASP A 86 0.13 -7.92 -11.19
C ASP A 86 -0.94 -6.86 -10.81
N TYR A 87 -1.04 -6.56 -9.52
CA TYR A 87 -2.03 -5.62 -9.00
C TYR A 87 -1.96 -4.23 -9.66
N LEU A 88 -0.78 -3.63 -9.77
CA LEU A 88 -0.66 -2.28 -10.33
C LEU A 88 -0.96 -2.24 -11.83
N GLN A 89 -0.48 -3.24 -12.56
CA GLN A 89 -0.61 -3.30 -14.01
C GLN A 89 -2.04 -3.67 -14.43
N SER A 90 -2.77 -4.40 -13.59
CA SER A 90 -4.16 -4.79 -13.85
C SER A 90 -5.18 -3.69 -13.53
N ARG A 91 -4.78 -2.58 -12.90
CA ARG A 91 -5.68 -1.50 -12.48
C ARG A 91 -6.29 -0.79 -13.68
N LYS A 92 -7.61 -0.62 -13.66
CA LYS A 92 -8.39 0.14 -14.65
C LYS A 92 -9.25 1.16 -13.91
N THR A 93 -8.97 2.43 -14.08
CA THR A 93 -9.82 3.50 -13.54
C THR A 93 -11.12 3.54 -14.32
N ILE A 94 -12.24 3.36 -13.64
CA ILE A 94 -13.58 3.31 -14.22
C ILE A 94 -14.31 4.64 -14.05
N LEU A 95 -14.20 5.23 -12.87
CA LEU A 95 -14.77 6.54 -12.57
C LEU A 95 -13.70 7.40 -11.92
N THR A 96 -13.71 8.67 -12.21
CA THR A 96 -12.78 9.65 -11.65
C THR A 96 -13.45 11.02 -11.56
N ASN A 97 -13.13 11.74 -10.50
CA ASN A 97 -13.41 13.16 -10.35
C ASN A 97 -12.21 13.87 -9.70
N SER A 98 -12.37 15.08 -9.21
CA SER A 98 -11.33 15.85 -8.53
C SER A 98 -10.88 15.21 -7.19
N ASP A 99 -11.73 14.41 -6.56
CA ASP A 99 -11.55 13.97 -5.18
C ASP A 99 -11.20 12.49 -5.07
N CYS A 100 -11.73 11.66 -5.97
CA CYS A 100 -11.51 10.21 -5.88
C CYS A 100 -11.49 9.49 -7.22
N ASN A 101 -10.93 8.30 -7.20
CA ASN A 101 -10.93 7.35 -8.30
C ASN A 101 -11.57 6.03 -7.88
N ILE A 102 -12.46 5.48 -8.70
CA ILE A 102 -12.93 4.10 -8.57
C ILE A 102 -12.20 3.26 -9.60
N ILE A 103 -11.50 2.25 -9.10
CA ILE A 103 -10.58 1.43 -9.88
C ILE A 103 -11.01 -0.02 -9.75
N LEU A 104 -11.00 -0.75 -10.85
CA LEU A 104 -11.08 -2.21 -10.86
C LEU A 104 -9.70 -2.79 -11.12
N ALA A 105 -9.37 -3.86 -10.39
CA ALA A 105 -8.14 -4.61 -10.57
C ALA A 105 -8.44 -6.10 -10.58
N ALA A 106 -7.82 -6.83 -11.50
CA ALA A 106 -7.90 -8.28 -11.59
C ALA A 106 -6.50 -8.85 -11.80
N PRO A 107 -5.69 -8.94 -10.74
CA PRO A 107 -4.32 -9.43 -10.87
C PRO A 107 -4.33 -10.94 -11.16
N GLN A 108 -3.49 -11.36 -12.11
CA GLN A 108 -3.22 -12.75 -12.44
C GLN A 108 -1.96 -13.27 -11.75
N LYS A 109 -1.05 -12.35 -11.38
CA LYS A 109 0.23 -12.66 -10.77
C LYS A 109 0.38 -11.90 -9.44
N SER A 110 1.11 -12.50 -8.52
CA SER A 110 1.53 -11.80 -7.30
C SER A 110 2.57 -10.72 -7.61
N THR A 111 2.49 -9.60 -6.92
CA THR A 111 3.55 -8.58 -6.92
C THR A 111 4.71 -9.11 -6.08
N LYS A 112 5.85 -9.43 -6.70
CA LYS A 112 7.00 -10.05 -6.03
C LYS A 112 8.25 -9.17 -6.02
N ASP A 113 8.48 -8.44 -7.11
CA ASP A 113 9.78 -7.84 -7.41
C ASP A 113 9.89 -6.37 -6.97
N TYR A 114 8.82 -5.80 -6.45
CA TYR A 114 8.78 -4.42 -5.99
C TYR A 114 7.73 -4.20 -4.91
N PHE A 115 7.86 -3.09 -4.18
CA PHE A 115 6.84 -2.58 -3.28
C PHE A 115 6.14 -1.38 -3.93
N TYR A 116 4.85 -1.28 -3.65
CA TYR A 116 4.04 -0.16 -4.07
C TYR A 116 3.84 0.82 -2.92
N LYS A 117 3.89 2.08 -3.22
CA LYS A 117 3.51 3.15 -2.30
C LYS A 117 2.70 4.19 -3.07
N ASN A 118 1.49 4.47 -2.61
CA ASN A 118 0.73 5.63 -3.03
C ASN A 118 1.13 6.81 -2.12
N THR A 119 1.58 7.90 -2.71
CA THR A 119 1.95 9.12 -1.98
C THR A 119 0.97 10.26 -2.21
N ASP A 120 -0.04 10.06 -3.05
CA ASP A 120 -0.98 11.09 -3.46
C ASP A 120 -2.32 10.99 -2.73
N ALA A 121 -2.69 9.78 -2.29
CA ALA A 121 -3.99 9.54 -1.67
C ALA A 121 -3.99 8.24 -0.85
N ASP A 122 -4.97 8.10 0.02
CA ASP A 122 -5.28 6.85 0.69
C ASP A 122 -5.97 5.88 -0.28
N GLU A 123 -5.77 4.59 -0.07
CA GLU A 123 -6.40 3.54 -0.87
C GLU A 123 -7.22 2.61 0.01
N MET A 124 -8.46 2.37 -0.38
CA MET A 124 -9.30 1.32 0.18
C MET A 124 -9.54 0.26 -0.89
N ILE A 125 -9.19 -0.99 -0.59
CA ILE A 125 -9.32 -2.12 -1.51
C ILE A 125 -10.37 -3.08 -0.97
N PHE A 126 -11.47 -3.25 -1.71
CA PHE A 126 -12.46 -4.28 -1.43
C PHE A 126 -12.13 -5.56 -2.19
N ILE A 127 -12.02 -6.67 -1.49
CA ILE A 127 -11.74 -7.97 -2.06
C ILE A 127 -13.05 -8.62 -2.53
N HIS A 128 -13.34 -8.45 -3.82
CA HIS A 128 -14.56 -9.02 -4.42
C HIS A 128 -14.43 -10.51 -4.75
N LYS A 129 -13.22 -11.00 -5.03
CA LYS A 129 -12.97 -12.40 -5.36
C LYS A 129 -11.53 -12.79 -5.01
N GLY A 130 -11.38 -14.00 -4.51
CA GLY A 130 -10.06 -14.58 -4.23
C GLY A 130 -9.59 -14.39 -2.80
N THR A 131 -8.37 -14.80 -2.59
CA THR A 131 -7.66 -14.72 -1.31
C THR A 131 -6.19 -14.37 -1.59
N GLY A 132 -5.49 -13.88 -0.59
CA GLY A 132 -4.08 -13.57 -0.75
C GLY A 132 -3.44 -13.08 0.54
N LYS A 133 -2.25 -12.54 0.38
CA LYS A 133 -1.47 -11.97 1.48
C LYS A 133 -0.97 -10.57 1.08
N LEU A 134 -1.36 -9.58 1.84
CA LEU A 134 -0.83 -8.22 1.75
C LEU A 134 0.44 -8.14 2.59
N ARG A 135 1.56 -7.81 1.96
CA ARG A 135 2.84 -7.59 2.64
C ARG A 135 3.02 -6.10 2.87
N THR A 136 3.07 -5.69 4.12
CA THR A 136 3.27 -4.31 4.52
C THR A 136 4.56 -4.14 5.32
N MET A 137 4.97 -2.90 5.54
CA MET A 137 6.09 -2.60 6.44
C MET A 137 5.79 -2.96 7.92
N TYR A 138 4.53 -3.17 8.26
CA TYR A 138 4.08 -3.57 9.60
C TYR A 138 3.83 -5.07 9.74
N GLY A 139 4.05 -5.85 8.69
CA GLY A 139 3.86 -7.28 8.65
C GLY A 139 2.98 -7.75 7.51
N ASN A 140 2.61 -9.01 7.58
CA ASN A 140 1.79 -9.67 6.57
C ASN A 140 0.36 -9.82 7.07
N ILE A 141 -0.60 -9.50 6.21
CA ILE A 141 -2.03 -9.60 6.47
C ILE A 141 -2.64 -10.55 5.46
N ASP A 142 -3.24 -11.63 5.93
CA ASP A 142 -4.02 -12.53 5.07
C ASP A 142 -5.38 -11.89 4.79
N PHE A 143 -5.84 -11.97 3.55
CA PHE A 143 -7.13 -11.45 3.13
C PHE A 143 -7.91 -12.44 2.29
N LYS A 144 -9.24 -12.31 2.32
CA LYS A 144 -10.19 -13.14 1.59
C LYS A 144 -11.33 -12.31 1.03
N TYR A 145 -12.21 -12.94 0.28
CA TYR A 145 -13.45 -12.32 -0.19
C TYR A 145 -14.22 -11.62 0.95
N GLY A 146 -14.66 -10.40 0.68
CA GLY A 146 -15.42 -9.56 1.61
C GLY A 146 -14.57 -8.65 2.49
N ASP A 147 -13.26 -8.82 2.52
CA ASP A 147 -12.38 -7.97 3.32
C ASP A 147 -12.15 -6.58 2.65
N TYR A 148 -11.98 -5.59 3.50
CA TYR A 148 -11.48 -4.27 3.14
C TYR A 148 -10.05 -4.12 3.66
N LEU A 149 -9.15 -3.71 2.78
CA LEU A 149 -7.77 -3.35 3.11
C LEU A 149 -7.64 -1.83 3.01
N ILE A 150 -7.16 -1.19 4.08
CA ILE A 150 -7.02 0.27 4.19
C ILE A 150 -5.60 0.60 4.61
#